data_ae1addf56252d59b1c4bba5af1322c54
#
_entry.id   ae1addf56252d59b1c4bba5af1322c54
#
_cell.length_a   1.000
_cell.length_b   1.000
_cell.length_c   1.000
_cell.angle_alpha   90.00
_cell.angle_beta   90.00
_cell.angle_gamma   90.00
#
_symmetry.space_group_name_H-M   'P 1'
#
loop_
_entity.id
_entity.type
_entity.pdbx_description
1 polymer ?
#
loop_
_entity_poly.entity_id
_entity_poly.type
_entity_poly.pdbx_seq_one_letter_code
_entity_poly.pdbx_strand_id
1 'polypeptide(L)'
;MQTIDEDLSRNLGRWHRIAHAAGLRLGGQALPQAIADQLRELQRGLTGERTRVATDYMDERGALRAYLLYYWTISLCETAAALAELRARRQLPEIRSVLDVGSGPGPAACAASLFGAERALLVDKSELALGAAKEIAAAGKQAGFSLEVSTERRDLEDFRPPEGSRFDLIVASRSINELWKDDPRKTERRRDFIRSILPALRDGGLLLLVEPSAHYTSIPLLELRESLRGEELNCAGPCPHLRACPMLAREGRPCFSEWEWHAPASIAELAEGAGLDRTSLKASWVAFIKGPQAAAMARPLLERDSGAAEGAA
;
A
#
# COMPACT_ATOMS: atom_id res chain seq x y z
N MET A 1 -12.95 -6.43 15.51
CA MET A 1 -11.82 -5.55 15.16
C MET A 1 -10.55 -6.33 15.46
N GLN A 2 -9.74 -6.67 14.45
CA GLN A 2 -8.51 -7.48 14.68
C GLN A 2 -7.40 -6.53 15.09
N THR A 3 -6.94 -6.68 16.31
CA THR A 3 -5.78 -5.95 16.85
C THR A 3 -4.52 -6.43 16.13
N ILE A 4 -3.68 -5.52 15.68
CA ILE A 4 -2.32 -5.80 15.26
C ILE A 4 -1.61 -6.42 16.48
N ASP A 5 -1.01 -7.60 16.33
CA ASP A 5 -0.33 -8.25 17.45
C ASP A 5 0.85 -7.41 17.98
N GLU A 6 1.28 -7.65 19.23
CA GLU A 6 2.30 -6.83 19.89
C GLU A 6 3.64 -6.86 19.17
N ASP A 7 4.03 -8.00 18.58
CA ASP A 7 5.29 -8.13 17.86
C ASP A 7 5.27 -7.33 16.56
N LEU A 8 4.17 -7.38 15.82
CA LEU A 8 3.98 -6.56 14.62
C LEU A 8 4.00 -5.07 14.98
N SER A 9 3.28 -4.66 16.05
CA SER A 9 3.26 -3.28 16.54
C SER A 9 4.66 -2.77 16.92
N ARG A 10 5.44 -3.59 17.63
CA ARG A 10 6.83 -3.26 18.00
C ARG A 10 7.71 -3.05 16.77
N ASN A 11 7.61 -3.91 15.77
CA ASN A 11 8.41 -3.82 14.56
C ASN A 11 7.98 -2.66 13.65
N LEU A 12 6.69 -2.36 13.56
CA LEU A 12 6.19 -1.14 12.91
C LEU A 12 6.79 0.11 13.57
N GLY A 13 6.83 0.16 14.90
CA GLY A 13 7.48 1.25 15.65
C GLY A 13 8.99 1.35 15.40
N ARG A 14 9.69 0.24 15.14
CA ARG A 14 11.13 0.25 14.77
C ARG A 14 11.33 0.86 13.38
N TRP A 15 10.54 0.44 12.40
CA TRP A 15 10.58 1.01 11.06
C TRP A 15 10.21 2.50 11.05
N HIS A 16 9.17 2.89 11.83
CA HIS A 16 8.83 4.30 12.02
C HIS A 16 10.04 5.14 12.47
N ARG A 17 10.75 4.72 13.52
CA ARG A 17 11.91 5.46 14.02
C ARG A 17 13.03 5.60 12.98
N ILE A 18 13.26 4.58 12.17
CA ILE A 18 14.27 4.61 11.10
C ILE A 18 13.88 5.62 10.02
N ALA A 19 12.66 5.58 9.52
CA ALA A 19 12.19 6.50 8.49
C ALA A 19 12.09 7.94 9.01
N HIS A 20 11.61 8.13 10.23
CA HIS A 20 11.57 9.42 10.88
C HIS A 20 12.97 10.05 11.02
N ALA A 21 13.96 9.26 11.43
CA ALA A 21 15.36 9.72 11.47
C ALA A 21 15.90 10.08 10.08
N ALA A 22 15.53 9.34 9.03
CA ALA A 22 15.88 9.69 7.65
C ALA A 22 15.25 11.03 7.23
N GLY A 23 13.98 11.25 7.55
CA GLY A 23 13.27 12.50 7.29
C GLY A 23 13.91 13.69 8.00
N LEU A 24 14.34 13.54 9.25
CA LEU A 24 15.04 14.59 9.99
C LEU A 24 16.38 14.97 9.33
N ARG A 25 17.12 14.00 8.79
CA ARG A 25 18.39 14.27 8.09
C ARG A 25 18.23 15.06 6.80
N LEU A 26 17.09 14.93 6.10
CA LEU A 26 16.86 15.64 4.85
C LEU A 26 16.76 17.17 4.98
N GLY A 27 16.42 17.71 6.14
CA GLY A 27 16.08 19.13 6.26
C GLY A 27 16.80 19.93 7.35
N GLY A 28 17.80 19.37 8.02
CA GLY A 28 18.43 20.04 9.16
C GLY A 28 17.47 20.31 10.34
N GLN A 29 17.83 21.22 11.23
CA GLN A 29 16.97 21.65 12.35
C GLN A 29 15.87 22.60 11.82
N ALA A 30 14.73 22.08 11.35
CA ALA A 30 13.57 22.91 11.11
C ALA A 30 12.67 22.94 12.36
N LEU A 31 12.07 24.10 12.62
CA LEU A 31 11.06 24.24 13.67
C LEU A 31 9.89 23.30 13.39
N PRO A 32 9.25 22.67 14.40
CA PRO A 32 8.07 21.81 14.23
C PRO A 32 6.98 22.46 13.40
N GLN A 33 6.77 23.76 13.56
CA GLN A 33 5.79 24.53 12.77
C GLN A 33 6.09 24.50 11.27
N ALA A 34 7.35 24.65 10.86
CA ALA A 34 7.72 24.62 9.44
C ALA A 34 7.48 23.23 8.81
N ILE A 35 7.62 22.15 9.58
CA ILE A 35 7.28 20.80 9.14
C ILE A 35 5.77 20.64 9.00
N ALA A 36 5.00 21.16 9.96
CA ALA A 36 3.54 21.15 9.89
C ALA A 36 3.00 21.95 8.69
N ASP A 37 3.64 23.07 8.33
CA ASP A 37 3.31 23.87 7.15
C ASP A 37 3.58 23.09 5.85
N GLN A 38 4.75 22.45 5.74
CA GLN A 38 5.09 21.56 4.62
C GLN A 38 4.10 20.39 4.51
N LEU A 39 3.69 19.81 5.65
CA LEU A 39 2.70 18.75 5.67
C LEU A 39 1.33 19.22 5.18
N ARG A 40 0.88 20.41 5.62
CA ARG A 40 -0.39 21.00 5.13
C ARG A 40 -0.36 21.27 3.62
N GLU A 41 0.76 21.76 3.10
CA GLU A 41 0.95 21.97 1.66
C GLU A 41 0.90 20.64 0.90
N LEU A 42 1.64 19.63 1.38
CA LEU A 42 1.65 18.30 0.79
C LEU A 42 0.25 17.66 0.83
N GLN A 43 -0.44 17.77 1.95
CA GLN A 43 -1.79 17.24 2.13
C GLN A 43 -2.77 17.89 1.15
N ARG A 44 -2.79 19.23 1.01
CA ARG A 44 -3.64 19.91 0.03
C ARG A 44 -3.35 19.45 -1.39
N GLY A 45 -2.07 19.33 -1.74
CA GLY A 45 -1.65 18.90 -3.08
C GLY A 45 -1.95 17.44 -3.39
N LEU A 46 -2.02 16.55 -2.41
CA LEU A 46 -2.30 15.12 -2.61
C LEU A 46 -3.79 14.78 -2.47
N THR A 47 -4.50 15.38 -1.52
CA THR A 47 -5.87 14.98 -1.16
C THR A 47 -6.93 16.04 -1.40
N GLY A 48 -6.59 17.32 -1.33
CA GLY A 48 -7.50 18.43 -1.59
C GLY A 48 -7.61 18.76 -3.08
N GLU A 49 -6.76 19.65 -3.53
CA GLU A 49 -6.75 20.13 -4.92
C GLU A 49 -6.13 19.11 -5.90
N ARG A 50 -5.41 18.10 -5.39
CA ARG A 50 -4.73 17.06 -6.16
C ARG A 50 -3.71 17.59 -7.18
N THR A 51 -3.21 18.80 -6.97
CA THR A 51 -2.25 19.45 -7.88
C THR A 51 -0.89 18.77 -7.91
N ARG A 52 -0.51 18.06 -6.82
CA ARG A 52 0.75 17.32 -6.72
C ARG A 52 0.65 15.86 -7.15
N VAL A 53 -0.55 15.33 -7.37
CA VAL A 53 -0.75 13.97 -7.87
C VAL A 53 -0.18 13.86 -9.29
N ALA A 54 0.62 12.82 -9.53
CA ALA A 54 1.34 12.58 -10.78
C ALA A 54 2.41 13.64 -11.13
N THR A 55 2.82 14.50 -10.18
CA THR A 55 3.97 15.39 -10.33
C THR A 55 5.23 14.77 -9.69
N ASP A 56 6.39 15.44 -9.87
CA ASP A 56 7.67 14.97 -9.31
C ASP A 56 7.92 15.50 -7.89
N TYR A 57 6.86 15.65 -7.09
CA TYR A 57 6.93 16.23 -5.74
C TYR A 57 7.90 15.47 -4.81
N MET A 58 8.13 14.18 -5.04
CA MET A 58 9.09 13.38 -4.28
C MET A 58 10.55 13.76 -4.56
N ASP A 59 10.85 14.51 -5.64
CA ASP A 59 12.18 15.08 -5.92
C ASP A 59 12.36 16.46 -5.25
N GLU A 60 11.33 16.99 -4.60
CA GLU A 60 11.42 18.17 -3.74
C GLU A 60 11.80 17.74 -2.31
N ARG A 61 12.99 18.12 -1.82
CA ARG A 61 13.49 17.70 -0.49
C ARG A 61 12.50 18.00 0.65
N GLY A 62 11.81 19.16 0.60
CA GLY A 62 10.81 19.52 1.60
C GLY A 62 9.58 18.63 1.60
N ALA A 63 9.07 18.27 0.43
CA ALA A 63 7.93 17.39 0.27
C ALA A 63 8.30 15.94 0.67
N LEU A 64 9.45 15.43 0.23
CA LEU A 64 9.94 14.11 0.65
C LEU A 64 10.14 14.05 2.17
N ARG A 65 10.70 15.12 2.76
CA ARG A 65 10.85 15.23 4.22
C ARG A 65 9.49 15.11 4.93
N ALA A 66 8.51 15.91 4.54
CA ALA A 66 7.16 15.87 5.12
C ALA A 66 6.52 14.48 4.93
N TYR A 67 6.74 13.86 3.78
CA TYR A 67 6.28 12.49 3.51
C TYR A 67 6.92 11.48 4.48
N LEU A 68 8.25 11.49 4.65
CA LEU A 68 8.97 10.58 5.54
C LEU A 68 8.58 10.75 7.01
N LEU A 69 8.36 12.00 7.45
CA LEU A 69 8.00 12.30 8.83
C LEU A 69 6.55 11.94 9.17
N TYR A 70 5.67 11.81 8.16
CA TYR A 70 4.24 11.60 8.39
C TYR A 70 3.66 10.46 7.56
N TYR A 71 3.57 10.59 6.23
CA TYR A 71 2.84 9.65 5.37
C TYR A 71 3.53 8.29 5.26
N TRP A 72 4.83 8.25 5.35
CA TRP A 72 5.59 7.00 5.23
C TRP A 72 5.14 5.96 6.26
N THR A 73 5.01 6.38 7.52
CA THR A 73 4.57 5.50 8.62
C THR A 73 3.12 5.06 8.43
N ILE A 74 2.26 5.95 7.97
CA ILE A 74 0.86 5.64 7.68
C ILE A 74 0.77 4.58 6.57
N SER A 75 1.50 4.76 5.47
CA SER A 75 1.54 3.81 4.35
C SER A 75 2.12 2.45 4.76
N LEU A 76 3.17 2.45 5.59
CA LEU A 76 3.72 1.24 6.21
C LEU A 76 2.63 0.50 7.00
N CYS A 77 1.93 1.20 7.90
CA CYS A 77 0.94 0.60 8.80
C CYS A 77 -0.31 0.14 8.03
N GLU A 78 -0.78 0.89 7.04
CA GLU A 78 -1.92 0.51 6.20
C GLU A 78 -1.62 -0.76 5.39
N THR A 79 -0.43 -0.84 4.78
CA THR A 79 0.00 -2.03 4.04
C THR A 79 0.16 -3.23 4.98
N ALA A 80 0.77 -3.03 6.15
CA ALA A 80 0.93 -4.09 7.15
C ALA A 80 -0.43 -4.58 7.69
N ALA A 81 -1.40 -3.68 7.90
CA ALA A 81 -2.74 -4.04 8.34
C ALA A 81 -3.48 -4.90 7.30
N ALA A 82 -3.38 -4.55 6.01
CA ALA A 82 -3.94 -5.36 4.93
C ALA A 82 -3.31 -6.75 4.86
N LEU A 83 -1.97 -6.86 4.97
CA LEU A 83 -1.26 -8.15 5.02
C LEU A 83 -1.62 -8.96 6.27
N ALA A 84 -1.74 -8.31 7.44
CA ALA A 84 -2.16 -8.97 8.68
C ALA A 84 -3.59 -9.52 8.56
N GLU A 85 -4.49 -8.79 7.93
CA GLU A 85 -5.87 -9.24 7.68
C GLU A 85 -5.89 -10.47 6.75
N LEU A 86 -5.09 -10.46 5.67
CA LEU A 86 -4.94 -11.62 4.80
C LEU A 86 -4.34 -12.83 5.55
N ARG A 87 -3.32 -12.61 6.41
CA ARG A 87 -2.73 -13.65 7.25
C ARG A 87 -3.76 -14.27 8.20
N ALA A 88 -4.53 -13.45 8.89
CA ALA A 88 -5.58 -13.89 9.81
C ALA A 88 -6.67 -14.72 9.11
N ARG A 89 -6.96 -14.41 7.84
CA ARG A 89 -7.91 -15.14 6.99
C ARG A 89 -7.28 -16.34 6.27
N ARG A 90 -6.00 -16.64 6.50
CA ARG A 90 -5.23 -17.69 5.80
C ARG A 90 -5.18 -17.50 4.28
N GLN A 91 -5.21 -16.26 3.83
CA GLN A 91 -5.13 -15.85 2.42
C GLN A 91 -3.77 -15.25 2.05
N LEU A 92 -2.85 -15.11 3.01
CA LEU A 92 -1.51 -14.60 2.75
C LEU A 92 -0.60 -15.76 2.33
N PRO A 93 -0.06 -15.75 1.09
CA PRO A 93 0.95 -16.72 0.69
C PRO A 93 2.29 -16.45 1.37
N GLU A 94 3.24 -17.37 1.23
CA GLU A 94 4.61 -17.12 1.61
C GLU A 94 5.21 -16.02 0.72
N ILE A 95 5.81 -15.00 1.35
CA ILE A 95 6.40 -13.85 0.68
C ILE A 95 7.89 -13.81 0.99
N ARG A 96 8.75 -13.94 -0.02
CA ARG A 96 10.19 -13.75 0.07
C ARG A 96 10.70 -12.65 -0.84
N SER A 97 10.00 -12.40 -1.92
CA SER A 97 10.39 -11.42 -2.95
C SER A 97 9.23 -10.50 -3.30
N VAL A 98 9.52 -9.20 -3.40
CA VAL A 98 8.55 -8.14 -3.62
C VAL A 98 8.94 -7.31 -4.85
N LEU A 99 7.95 -7.00 -5.69
CA LEU A 99 7.99 -5.89 -6.63
C LEU A 99 7.08 -4.78 -6.08
N ASP A 100 7.66 -3.64 -5.74
CA ASP A 100 6.96 -2.46 -5.23
C ASP A 100 6.92 -1.40 -6.33
N VAL A 101 5.74 -1.20 -6.94
CA VAL A 101 5.56 -0.30 -8.08
C VAL A 101 4.99 1.04 -7.64
N GLY A 102 5.72 2.13 -7.94
CA GLY A 102 5.46 3.45 -7.37
C GLY A 102 5.82 3.48 -5.90
N SER A 103 6.97 2.88 -5.60
CA SER A 103 7.39 2.59 -4.22
C SER A 103 7.65 3.84 -3.38
N GLY A 104 7.95 4.99 -4.03
CA GLY A 104 8.49 6.11 -3.31
C GLY A 104 9.68 5.70 -2.43
N PRO A 105 9.74 6.12 -1.16
CA PRO A 105 10.78 5.70 -0.23
C PRO A 105 10.52 4.33 0.45
N GLY A 106 9.75 3.43 -0.16
CA GLY A 106 9.65 2.01 0.14
C GLY A 106 8.86 1.57 1.37
N PRO A 107 7.80 2.27 1.84
CA PRO A 107 7.07 1.84 3.03
C PRO A 107 6.37 0.48 2.86
N ALA A 108 5.87 0.17 1.65
CA ALA A 108 5.16 -1.08 1.41
C ALA A 108 6.09 -2.29 1.40
N ALA A 109 7.29 -2.17 0.81
CA ALA A 109 8.31 -3.20 0.90
C ALA A 109 8.79 -3.43 2.35
N CYS A 110 8.96 -2.36 3.14
CA CYS A 110 9.27 -2.47 4.56
C CYS A 110 8.14 -3.15 5.35
N ALA A 111 6.87 -2.88 5.03
CA ALA A 111 5.74 -3.61 5.60
C ALA A 111 5.80 -5.10 5.25
N ALA A 112 6.05 -5.44 3.99
CA ALA A 112 6.14 -6.83 3.54
C ALA A 112 7.28 -7.61 4.25
N SER A 113 8.37 -6.93 4.65
CA SER A 113 9.45 -7.58 5.42
C SER A 113 8.99 -8.13 6.77
N LEU A 114 7.94 -7.58 7.36
CA LEU A 114 7.33 -8.07 8.60
C LEU A 114 6.51 -9.36 8.38
N PHE A 115 6.33 -9.75 7.13
CA PHE A 115 5.61 -10.95 6.71
C PHE A 115 6.50 -11.94 5.94
N GLY A 116 7.83 -11.76 6.03
CA GLY A 116 8.81 -12.70 5.50
C GLY A 116 9.53 -12.26 4.23
N ALA A 117 9.26 -11.07 3.69
CA ALA A 117 9.98 -10.57 2.52
C ALA A 117 11.46 -10.32 2.86
N GLU A 118 12.34 -10.88 2.05
CA GLU A 118 13.80 -10.80 2.18
C GLU A 118 14.40 -9.89 1.09
N ARG A 119 13.75 -9.78 -0.06
CA ARG A 119 14.22 -9.03 -1.22
C ARG A 119 13.09 -8.17 -1.79
N ALA A 120 13.42 -6.95 -2.20
CA ALA A 120 12.48 -6.08 -2.88
C ALA A 120 13.15 -5.36 -4.06
N LEU A 121 12.45 -5.31 -5.19
CA LEU A 121 12.71 -4.38 -6.28
C LEU A 121 11.73 -3.22 -6.16
N LEU A 122 12.24 -2.03 -5.89
CA LEU A 122 11.48 -0.80 -5.78
C LEU A 122 11.58 -0.02 -7.09
N VAL A 123 10.42 0.31 -7.66
CA VAL A 123 10.34 1.05 -8.91
C VAL A 123 9.63 2.37 -8.66
N ASP A 124 10.31 3.47 -8.95
CA ASP A 124 9.74 4.81 -8.83
C ASP A 124 10.43 5.77 -9.82
N LYS A 125 9.79 6.85 -10.19
CA LYS A 125 10.38 7.89 -11.04
C LYS A 125 11.32 8.82 -10.27
N SER A 126 11.11 8.98 -8.95
CA SER A 126 11.90 9.85 -8.09
C SER A 126 13.20 9.19 -7.64
N GLU A 127 14.31 9.72 -8.09
CA GLU A 127 15.63 9.26 -7.64
C GLU A 127 15.89 9.60 -6.17
N LEU A 128 15.38 10.74 -5.70
CA LEU A 128 15.53 11.17 -4.32
C LEU A 128 14.77 10.24 -3.36
N ALA A 129 13.56 9.83 -3.72
CA ALA A 129 12.78 8.88 -2.95
C ALA A 129 13.43 7.48 -2.91
N LEU A 130 13.93 7.00 -4.06
CA LEU A 130 14.67 5.72 -4.13
C LEU A 130 15.98 5.77 -3.33
N GLY A 131 16.68 6.92 -3.31
CA GLY A 131 17.83 7.15 -2.45
C GLY A 131 17.47 7.01 -0.97
N ALA A 132 16.38 7.64 -0.53
CA ALA A 132 15.88 7.52 0.83
C ALA A 132 15.46 6.08 1.17
N ALA A 133 14.86 5.34 0.23
CA ALA A 133 14.51 3.92 0.42
C ALA A 133 15.75 3.07 0.71
N LYS A 134 16.85 3.26 -0.05
CA LYS A 134 18.13 2.57 0.20
C LYS A 134 18.70 2.87 1.58
N GLU A 135 18.67 4.15 1.99
CA GLU A 135 19.14 4.55 3.33
C GLU A 135 18.30 3.92 4.44
N ILE A 136 16.97 3.91 4.29
CA ILE A 136 16.04 3.30 5.23
C ILE A 136 16.27 1.79 5.33
N ALA A 137 16.41 1.10 4.20
CA ALA A 137 16.67 -0.34 4.16
C ALA A 137 18.03 -0.69 4.80
N ALA A 138 19.08 0.09 4.51
CA ALA A 138 20.40 -0.09 5.13
C ALA A 138 20.36 0.08 6.66
N ALA A 139 19.65 1.11 7.15
CA ALA A 139 19.45 1.32 8.58
C ALA A 139 18.56 0.21 9.19
N GLY A 140 17.59 -0.30 8.44
CA GLY A 140 16.79 -1.46 8.82
C GLY A 140 17.64 -2.70 9.01
N LYS A 141 18.57 -2.98 8.09
CA LYS A 141 19.51 -4.10 8.20
C LYS A 141 20.38 -4.00 9.46
N GLN A 142 20.89 -2.80 9.77
CA GLN A 142 21.63 -2.55 11.02
C GLN A 142 20.75 -2.75 12.27
N ALA A 143 19.46 -2.50 12.16
CA ALA A 143 18.49 -2.76 13.21
C ALA A 143 17.98 -4.21 13.26
N GLY A 144 18.50 -5.14 12.42
CA GLY A 144 18.17 -6.55 12.43
C GLY A 144 16.98 -6.96 11.55
N PHE A 145 16.55 -6.12 10.61
CA PHE A 145 15.63 -6.52 9.54
C PHE A 145 16.41 -7.15 8.37
N SER A 146 15.84 -8.15 7.70
CA SER A 146 16.53 -8.92 6.64
C SER A 146 16.23 -8.42 5.23
N LEU A 147 15.58 -7.26 5.06
CA LEU A 147 15.17 -6.77 3.74
C LEU A 147 16.34 -6.22 2.92
N GLU A 148 16.61 -6.85 1.79
CA GLU A 148 17.52 -6.35 0.76
C GLU A 148 16.74 -5.60 -0.32
N VAL A 149 17.15 -4.37 -0.63
CA VAL A 149 16.47 -3.50 -1.57
C VAL A 149 17.35 -3.24 -2.79
N SER A 150 16.79 -3.49 -3.97
CA SER A 150 17.26 -2.99 -5.26
C SER A 150 16.28 -1.94 -5.78
N THR A 151 16.75 -1.00 -6.58
CA THR A 151 15.90 0.09 -7.07
C THR A 151 16.05 0.25 -8.58
N GLU A 152 14.96 0.59 -9.24
CA GLU A 152 14.94 0.98 -10.64
C GLU A 152 14.23 2.33 -10.77
N ARG A 153 14.93 3.34 -11.30
CA ARG A 153 14.32 4.62 -11.64
C ARG A 153 13.59 4.49 -12.97
N ARG A 154 12.27 4.50 -12.92
CA ARG A 154 11.42 4.36 -14.10
C ARG A 154 10.05 4.99 -13.87
N ASP A 155 9.51 5.64 -14.91
CA ASP A 155 8.08 5.96 -14.92
C ASP A 155 7.27 4.68 -15.07
N LEU A 156 6.24 4.51 -14.25
CA LEU A 156 5.41 3.30 -14.28
C LEU A 156 4.63 3.16 -15.59
N GLU A 157 4.35 4.25 -16.28
CA GLU A 157 3.65 4.20 -17.57
C GLU A 157 4.46 3.44 -18.62
N ASP A 158 5.80 3.48 -18.50
CA ASP A 158 6.76 2.81 -19.39
C ASP A 158 7.41 1.57 -18.75
N PHE A 159 7.11 1.28 -17.48
CA PHE A 159 7.76 0.17 -16.77
C PHE A 159 7.25 -1.19 -17.25
N ARG A 160 8.20 -2.09 -17.44
CA ARG A 160 7.97 -3.54 -17.61
C ARG A 160 8.96 -4.28 -16.72
N PRO A 161 8.50 -5.29 -15.96
CA PRO A 161 9.41 -6.07 -15.14
C PRO A 161 10.49 -6.74 -15.99
N PRO A 162 11.71 -6.91 -15.47
CA PRO A 162 12.76 -7.63 -16.17
C PRO A 162 12.29 -9.03 -16.59
N GLU A 163 12.64 -9.44 -17.81
CA GLU A 163 12.24 -10.75 -18.36
C GLU A 163 12.70 -11.89 -17.44
N GLY A 164 11.84 -12.86 -17.22
CA GLY A 164 12.13 -14.01 -16.35
C GLY A 164 12.04 -13.72 -14.86
N SER A 165 11.86 -12.45 -14.42
CA SER A 165 11.69 -12.16 -12.99
C SER A 165 10.41 -12.81 -12.44
N ARG A 166 10.48 -13.24 -11.15
CA ARG A 166 9.35 -13.85 -10.43
C ARG A 166 9.32 -13.32 -9.01
N PHE A 167 8.19 -12.72 -8.64
CA PHE A 167 7.92 -12.16 -7.32
C PHE A 167 6.78 -12.90 -6.64
N ASP A 168 6.85 -12.97 -5.33
CA ASP A 168 5.80 -13.57 -4.48
C ASP A 168 4.69 -12.55 -4.20
N LEU A 169 5.08 -11.28 -4.13
CA LEU A 169 4.20 -10.14 -3.94
C LEU A 169 4.52 -9.07 -5.00
N ILE A 170 3.48 -8.60 -5.68
CA ILE A 170 3.49 -7.30 -6.36
C ILE A 170 2.62 -6.37 -5.52
N VAL A 171 3.17 -5.24 -5.10
CA VAL A 171 2.45 -4.24 -4.31
C VAL A 171 2.49 -2.88 -5.02
N ALA A 172 1.35 -2.19 -5.00
CA ALA A 172 1.23 -0.79 -5.37
C ALA A 172 0.50 -0.07 -4.24
N SER A 173 1.20 0.80 -3.52
CA SER A 173 0.64 1.53 -2.39
C SER A 173 0.65 3.03 -2.68
N ARG A 174 -0.56 3.60 -2.83
CA ARG A 174 -0.81 5.02 -3.11
C ARG A 174 -0.23 5.51 -4.46
N SER A 175 -0.07 4.61 -5.42
CA SER A 175 0.55 4.91 -6.72
C SER A 175 -0.40 4.73 -7.91
N ILE A 176 -1.27 3.72 -7.89
CA ILE A 176 -2.16 3.42 -9.04
C ILE A 176 -3.13 4.55 -9.32
N ASN A 177 -3.63 5.23 -8.30
CA ASN A 177 -4.57 6.34 -8.48
C ASN A 177 -3.93 7.58 -9.13
N GLU A 178 -2.60 7.67 -9.16
CA GLU A 178 -1.85 8.75 -9.79
C GLU A 178 -1.67 8.54 -11.29
N LEU A 179 -1.61 7.26 -11.74
CA LEU A 179 -1.40 6.92 -13.14
C LEU A 179 -2.61 7.33 -13.97
N TRP A 180 -2.33 8.05 -15.08
CA TRP A 180 -3.33 8.51 -16.04
C TRP A 180 -4.55 9.21 -15.40
N LYS A 181 -4.34 9.98 -14.32
CA LYS A 181 -5.43 10.55 -13.49
C LYS A 181 -6.46 11.34 -14.30
N ASP A 182 -6.01 12.04 -15.34
CA ASP A 182 -6.81 12.91 -16.19
C ASP A 182 -7.25 12.23 -17.50
N ASP A 183 -6.84 10.98 -17.76
CA ASP A 183 -7.25 10.24 -18.96
C ASP A 183 -8.67 9.65 -18.76
N PRO A 184 -9.61 9.89 -19.69
CA PRO A 184 -10.95 9.30 -19.61
C PRO A 184 -10.93 7.77 -19.62
N ARG A 185 -9.88 7.13 -20.18
CA ARG A 185 -9.68 5.68 -20.18
C ARG A 185 -8.76 5.19 -19.08
N LYS A 186 -8.58 5.96 -18.00
CA LYS A 186 -7.65 5.63 -16.91
C LYS A 186 -7.85 4.22 -16.31
N THR A 187 -9.09 3.77 -16.17
CA THR A 187 -9.38 2.42 -15.63
C THR A 187 -8.89 1.32 -16.57
N GLU A 188 -9.07 1.48 -17.88
CA GLU A 188 -8.55 0.54 -18.90
C GLU A 188 -7.02 0.54 -18.90
N ARG A 189 -6.39 1.72 -18.90
CA ARG A 189 -4.92 1.84 -18.91
C ARG A 189 -4.30 1.25 -17.63
N ARG A 190 -4.89 1.47 -16.48
CA ARG A 190 -4.45 0.87 -15.20
C ARG A 190 -4.59 -0.66 -15.24
N ARG A 191 -5.70 -1.17 -15.76
CA ARG A 191 -5.87 -2.60 -15.99
C ARG A 191 -4.78 -3.17 -16.90
N ASP A 192 -4.50 -2.51 -18.03
CA ASP A 192 -3.50 -2.96 -18.99
C ASP A 192 -2.08 -2.89 -18.40
N PHE A 193 -1.80 -1.90 -17.55
CA PHE A 193 -0.57 -1.85 -16.76
C PHE A 193 -0.48 -3.05 -15.80
N ILE A 194 -1.51 -3.32 -15.01
CA ILE A 194 -1.51 -4.50 -14.12
C ILE A 194 -1.27 -5.78 -14.94
N ARG A 195 -1.96 -5.97 -16.07
CA ARG A 195 -1.74 -7.10 -16.97
C ARG A 195 -0.29 -7.23 -17.43
N SER A 196 0.37 -6.11 -17.71
CA SER A 196 1.75 -6.10 -18.19
C SER A 196 2.77 -6.53 -17.12
N ILE A 197 2.46 -6.38 -15.85
CA ILE A 197 3.34 -6.77 -14.73
C ILE A 197 2.96 -8.15 -14.15
N LEU A 198 1.75 -8.66 -14.40
CA LEU A 198 1.30 -9.98 -13.91
C LEU A 198 2.20 -11.16 -14.33
N PRO A 199 2.86 -11.18 -15.50
CA PRO A 199 3.80 -12.26 -15.82
C PRO A 199 4.95 -12.38 -14.82
N ALA A 200 5.32 -11.29 -14.14
CA ALA A 200 6.35 -11.29 -13.08
C ALA A 200 5.82 -11.75 -11.71
N LEU A 201 4.51 -11.89 -11.51
CA LEU A 201 3.95 -12.49 -10.33
C LEU A 201 3.91 -14.01 -10.51
N ARG A 202 4.46 -14.77 -9.56
CA ARG A 202 4.40 -16.24 -9.60
C ARG A 202 2.97 -16.74 -9.40
N ASP A 203 2.68 -17.97 -9.83
CA ASP A 203 1.42 -18.63 -9.50
C ASP A 203 1.31 -18.84 -7.99
N GLY A 204 0.15 -18.56 -7.42
CA GLY A 204 -0.05 -18.47 -5.98
C GLY A 204 0.47 -17.19 -5.34
N GLY A 205 1.11 -16.30 -6.10
CA GLY A 205 1.59 -15.00 -5.62
C GLY A 205 0.47 -13.99 -5.39
N LEU A 206 0.76 -12.97 -4.61
CA LEU A 206 -0.18 -11.93 -4.18
C LEU A 206 0.03 -10.64 -4.97
N LEU A 207 -1.03 -10.11 -5.57
CA LEU A 207 -1.12 -8.71 -6.02
C LEU A 207 -1.88 -7.92 -4.96
N LEU A 208 -1.26 -6.89 -4.38
CA LEU A 208 -1.86 -6.02 -3.36
C LEU A 208 -1.88 -4.57 -3.84
N LEU A 209 -3.05 -3.97 -3.94
CA LEU A 209 -3.25 -2.56 -4.27
C LEU A 209 -3.84 -1.86 -3.04
N VAL A 210 -3.18 -0.79 -2.58
CA VAL A 210 -3.59 -0.01 -1.39
C VAL A 210 -3.68 1.46 -1.77
N GLU A 211 -4.82 2.09 -1.51
CA GLU A 211 -5.08 3.49 -1.84
C GLU A 211 -5.69 4.24 -0.66
N PRO A 212 -5.61 5.57 -0.61
CA PRO A 212 -6.31 6.35 0.41
C PRO A 212 -7.81 6.07 0.44
N SER A 213 -8.43 6.20 1.62
CA SER A 213 -9.86 5.93 1.86
C SER A 213 -10.82 6.98 1.26
N ALA A 214 -10.31 7.99 0.54
CA ALA A 214 -11.14 9.03 -0.06
C ALA A 214 -11.98 8.48 -1.23
N HIS A 215 -13.15 9.07 -1.46
CA HIS A 215 -14.06 8.65 -2.52
C HIS A 215 -13.37 8.61 -3.90
N TYR A 216 -12.59 9.65 -4.23
CA TYR A 216 -11.91 9.80 -5.53
C TYR A 216 -10.73 8.83 -5.74
N THR A 217 -10.31 8.06 -4.72
CA THR A 217 -9.30 7.00 -4.81
C THR A 217 -9.93 5.62 -4.63
N SER A 218 -10.92 5.49 -3.74
CA SER A 218 -11.57 4.22 -3.46
C SER A 218 -12.43 3.73 -4.63
N ILE A 219 -13.24 4.60 -5.24
CA ILE A 219 -14.10 4.20 -6.36
C ILE A 219 -13.29 3.76 -7.59
N PRO A 220 -12.27 4.51 -8.06
CA PRO A 220 -11.40 4.04 -9.14
C PRO A 220 -10.67 2.72 -8.83
N LEU A 221 -10.31 2.46 -7.57
CA LEU A 221 -9.75 1.18 -7.17
C LEU A 221 -10.77 0.03 -7.30
N LEU A 222 -12.03 0.26 -6.92
CA LEU A 222 -13.11 -0.72 -7.09
C LEU A 222 -13.44 -0.97 -8.56
N GLU A 223 -13.44 0.06 -9.40
CA GLU A 223 -13.59 -0.06 -10.86
C GLU A 223 -12.45 -0.90 -11.46
N LEU A 224 -11.21 -0.66 -11.02
CA LEU A 224 -10.06 -1.46 -11.42
C LEU A 224 -10.22 -2.93 -10.97
N ARG A 225 -10.66 -3.16 -9.72
CA ARG A 225 -11.00 -4.50 -9.22
C ARG A 225 -11.99 -5.21 -10.15
N GLU A 226 -13.07 -4.55 -10.53
CA GLU A 226 -14.07 -5.14 -11.43
C GLU A 226 -13.48 -5.43 -12.83
N SER A 227 -12.62 -4.57 -13.35
CA SER A 227 -12.00 -4.73 -14.66
C SER A 227 -10.97 -5.88 -14.71
N LEU A 228 -10.43 -6.28 -13.56
CA LEU A 228 -9.49 -7.40 -13.39
C LEU A 228 -10.20 -8.75 -13.16
N ARG A 229 -11.52 -8.76 -13.03
CA ARG A 229 -12.29 -10.01 -12.89
C ARG A 229 -12.22 -10.83 -14.19
N GLY A 230 -12.07 -12.14 -14.03
CA GLY A 230 -11.94 -13.05 -15.16
C GLY A 230 -10.52 -13.21 -15.72
N GLU A 231 -9.57 -12.42 -15.20
CA GLU A 231 -8.14 -12.69 -15.36
C GLU A 231 -7.73 -13.91 -14.51
N GLU A 232 -6.48 -14.34 -14.61
CA GLU A 232 -5.93 -15.38 -13.72
C GLU A 232 -5.75 -14.86 -12.28
N LEU A 233 -6.71 -14.06 -11.80
CA LEU A 233 -6.70 -13.38 -10.51
C LEU A 233 -7.97 -13.70 -9.73
N ASN A 234 -7.78 -14.18 -8.52
CA ASN A 234 -8.86 -14.46 -7.57
C ASN A 234 -8.80 -13.48 -6.41
N CYS A 235 -9.89 -12.79 -6.14
CA CYS A 235 -9.95 -11.80 -5.06
C CYS A 235 -9.78 -12.48 -3.70
N ALA A 236 -8.72 -12.10 -2.96
CA ALA A 236 -8.39 -12.61 -1.63
C ALA A 236 -8.86 -11.68 -0.50
N GLY A 237 -9.05 -10.38 -0.80
CA GLY A 237 -9.45 -9.40 0.21
C GLY A 237 -9.75 -8.01 -0.35
N PRO A 238 -10.40 -7.17 0.46
CA PRO A 238 -11.05 -7.44 1.74
C PRO A 238 -12.34 -8.26 1.59
N CYS A 239 -12.95 -8.21 0.39
CA CYS A 239 -14.17 -8.94 0.01
C CYS A 239 -13.81 -10.12 -0.91
N PRO A 240 -13.61 -11.33 -0.38
CA PRO A 240 -13.14 -12.47 -1.16
C PRO A 240 -14.30 -13.13 -1.94
N HIS A 241 -14.98 -12.37 -2.81
CA HIS A 241 -16.07 -12.87 -3.64
C HIS A 241 -15.92 -12.42 -5.09
N LEU A 242 -16.46 -13.22 -6.01
CA LEU A 242 -16.46 -12.97 -7.45
C LEU A 242 -17.68 -12.15 -7.94
N ARG A 243 -18.57 -11.73 -7.04
CA ARG A 243 -19.75 -10.92 -7.40
C ARG A 243 -19.32 -9.47 -7.68
N ALA A 244 -20.14 -8.76 -8.45
CA ALA A 244 -19.96 -7.32 -8.64
C ALA A 244 -19.94 -6.57 -7.31
N CYS A 245 -19.10 -5.54 -7.21
CA CYS A 245 -18.99 -4.77 -5.99
C CYS A 245 -20.25 -3.93 -5.74
N PRO A 246 -20.99 -4.15 -4.65
CA PRO A 246 -22.22 -3.41 -4.38
C PRO A 246 -21.96 -1.91 -4.07
N MET A 247 -20.73 -1.56 -3.71
CA MET A 247 -20.37 -0.16 -3.42
C MET A 247 -20.31 0.71 -4.67
N LEU A 248 -20.08 0.12 -5.85
CA LEU A 248 -20.14 0.86 -7.12
C LEU A 248 -21.57 1.32 -7.47
N ALA A 249 -22.59 0.68 -6.92
CA ALA A 249 -23.98 1.09 -7.07
C ALA A 249 -24.43 2.12 -6.01
N ARG A 250 -23.57 2.50 -5.06
CA ARG A 250 -23.87 3.45 -3.99
C ARG A 250 -23.15 4.77 -4.24
N GLU A 251 -23.89 5.76 -4.69
CA GLU A 251 -23.35 7.10 -4.95
C GLU A 251 -22.75 7.75 -3.70
N GLY A 252 -21.63 8.45 -3.88
CA GLY A 252 -21.03 9.35 -2.89
C GLY A 252 -20.37 8.68 -1.67
N ARG A 253 -20.30 7.34 -1.60
CA ARG A 253 -19.71 6.65 -0.45
C ARG A 253 -18.40 5.95 -0.81
N PRO A 254 -17.29 6.26 -0.10
CA PRO A 254 -16.05 5.51 -0.25
C PRO A 254 -16.19 4.11 0.38
N CYS A 255 -15.37 3.17 -0.12
CA CYS A 255 -15.21 1.85 0.49
C CYS A 255 -13.78 1.73 1.03
N PHE A 256 -13.65 1.44 2.30
CA PHE A 256 -12.35 1.30 2.96
C PHE A 256 -12.45 0.36 4.17
N SER A 257 -11.31 -0.19 4.57
CA SER A 257 -11.13 -0.80 5.88
C SER A 257 -10.66 0.25 6.88
N GLU A 258 -11.10 0.12 8.13
CA GLU A 258 -10.67 0.96 9.24
C GLU A 258 -10.10 0.07 10.34
N TRP A 259 -8.90 0.41 10.80
CA TRP A 259 -8.20 -0.31 11.85
C TRP A 259 -7.91 0.63 13.02
N GLU A 260 -8.02 0.09 14.23
CA GLU A 260 -7.56 0.77 15.42
C GLU A 260 -6.06 1.01 15.35
N TRP A 261 -5.63 2.21 15.70
CA TRP A 261 -4.23 2.58 15.61
C TRP A 261 -3.85 3.59 16.68
N HIS A 262 -2.79 3.28 17.40
CA HIS A 262 -2.15 4.23 18.29
C HIS A 262 -0.99 4.87 17.55
N ALA A 263 -1.21 6.08 17.05
CA ALA A 263 -0.19 6.82 16.32
C ALA A 263 1.04 7.06 17.22
N PRO A 264 2.28 6.92 16.67
CA PRO A 264 3.46 7.42 17.37
C PRO A 264 3.31 8.89 17.72
N ALA A 265 3.86 9.31 18.89
CA ALA A 265 3.71 10.70 19.38
C ALA A 265 4.12 11.74 18.33
N SER A 266 5.21 11.52 17.61
CA SER A 266 5.66 12.41 16.53
C SER A 266 4.66 12.55 15.38
N ILE A 267 3.89 11.49 15.06
CA ILE A 267 2.82 11.54 14.06
C ILE A 267 1.62 12.31 14.61
N ALA A 268 1.25 12.07 15.88
CA ALA A 268 0.12 12.75 16.53
C ALA A 268 0.37 14.27 16.63
N GLU A 269 1.58 14.67 17.06
CA GLU A 269 2.00 16.08 17.14
C GLU A 269 1.96 16.77 15.77
N LEU A 270 2.48 16.11 14.73
CA LEU A 270 2.43 16.64 13.36
C LEU A 270 1.01 16.73 12.82
N ALA A 271 0.16 15.75 13.12
CA ALA A 271 -1.26 15.76 12.73
C ALA A 271 -1.96 16.95 13.38
N GLU A 272 -1.82 17.14 14.69
CA GLU A 272 -2.39 18.26 15.44
C GLU A 272 -1.91 19.59 14.87
N GLY A 273 -0.59 19.78 14.70
CA GLY A 273 0.01 20.97 14.12
C GLY A 273 -0.46 21.28 12.69
N ALA A 274 -0.82 20.26 11.91
CA ALA A 274 -1.33 20.39 10.56
C ALA A 274 -2.88 20.45 10.48
N GLY A 275 -3.59 20.27 11.60
CA GLY A 275 -5.06 20.21 11.63
C GLY A 275 -5.63 18.94 11.01
N LEU A 276 -4.91 17.81 11.12
CA LEU A 276 -5.30 16.52 10.56
C LEU A 276 -5.80 15.58 11.69
N ASP A 277 -6.90 14.88 11.46
CA ASP A 277 -7.37 13.81 12.34
C ASP A 277 -6.68 12.48 11.97
N ARG A 278 -6.12 11.79 12.98
CA ARG A 278 -5.45 10.49 12.86
C ARG A 278 -5.73 9.59 14.06
N THR A 279 -7.00 9.38 14.34
CA THR A 279 -7.46 8.48 15.42
C THR A 279 -7.52 7.02 14.98
N SER A 280 -7.52 6.76 13.68
CA SER A 280 -7.55 5.41 13.09
C SER A 280 -6.78 5.36 11.76
N LEU A 281 -6.41 4.16 11.31
CA LEU A 281 -5.93 3.91 9.95
C LEU A 281 -7.11 3.60 9.03
N LYS A 282 -7.14 4.22 7.85
CA LYS A 282 -8.20 4.02 6.84
C LYS A 282 -7.58 3.88 5.47
N ALA A 283 -7.74 2.73 4.85
CA ALA A 283 -7.30 2.52 3.48
C ALA A 283 -8.33 1.75 2.66
N SER A 284 -8.45 2.11 1.40
CA SER A 284 -9.09 1.29 0.38
C SER A 284 -8.05 0.31 -0.15
N TRP A 285 -8.36 -0.98 -0.17
CA TRP A 285 -7.42 -1.96 -0.67
C TRP A 285 -8.11 -3.12 -1.36
N VAL A 286 -7.40 -3.74 -2.27
CA VAL A 286 -7.81 -4.98 -2.93
C VAL A 286 -6.61 -5.90 -3.05
N ALA A 287 -6.85 -7.19 -2.87
CA ALA A 287 -5.83 -8.21 -2.95
C ALA A 287 -6.31 -9.36 -3.85
N PHE A 288 -5.40 -9.84 -4.70
CA PHE A 288 -5.66 -10.95 -5.59
C PHE A 288 -4.55 -11.99 -5.49
N ILE A 289 -4.90 -13.25 -5.57
CA ILE A 289 -3.96 -14.37 -5.72
C ILE A 289 -4.01 -14.84 -7.16
N LYS A 290 -2.83 -14.98 -7.79
CA LYS A 290 -2.70 -15.42 -9.19
C LYS A 290 -2.82 -16.94 -9.31
N GLY A 291 -3.53 -17.38 -10.34
CA GLY A 291 -3.56 -18.77 -10.82
C GLY A 291 -4.55 -19.71 -10.14
N PRO A 292 -4.53 -21.00 -10.51
CA PRO A 292 -5.55 -21.98 -10.09
C PRO A 292 -5.53 -22.29 -8.57
N GLN A 293 -4.40 -22.15 -7.89
CA GLN A 293 -4.29 -22.39 -6.44
C GLN A 293 -5.14 -21.43 -5.61
N ALA A 294 -5.45 -20.26 -6.13
CA ALA A 294 -6.30 -19.28 -5.48
C ALA A 294 -7.75 -19.77 -5.29
N ALA A 295 -8.26 -20.56 -6.22
CA ALA A 295 -9.60 -21.15 -6.10
C ALA A 295 -9.71 -22.11 -4.91
N ALA A 296 -8.61 -22.78 -4.53
CA ALA A 296 -8.57 -23.67 -3.37
C ALA A 296 -8.46 -22.91 -2.04
N MET A 297 -7.79 -21.75 -2.03
CA MET A 297 -7.64 -20.91 -0.82
C MET A 297 -8.90 -20.08 -0.51
N ALA A 298 -9.74 -19.78 -1.52
CA ALA A 298 -10.99 -19.04 -1.35
C ALA A 298 -12.17 -19.88 -0.82
N ARG A 299 -12.09 -21.22 -0.87
CA ARG A 299 -13.19 -22.14 -0.51
C ARG A 299 -13.59 -22.21 0.97
N PRO A 300 -12.72 -22.02 1.99
CA PRO A 300 -13.11 -22.30 3.39
C PRO A 300 -14.13 -21.33 4.00
N LEU A 301 -14.42 -20.18 3.37
CA LEU A 301 -15.34 -19.19 3.95
C LEU A 301 -16.80 -19.35 3.48
N LEU A 302 -17.06 -20.13 2.44
CA LEU A 302 -18.41 -20.29 1.89
C LEU A 302 -19.18 -21.50 2.46
N GLU A 303 -18.51 -22.43 3.15
CA GLU A 303 -19.14 -23.66 3.68
C GLU A 303 -19.67 -23.56 5.10
N ARG A 304 -19.51 -22.42 5.81
CA ARG A 304 -19.96 -22.27 7.20
C ARG A 304 -21.38 -21.72 7.38
N ASP A 305 -22.00 -21.16 6.33
CA ASP A 305 -23.33 -20.51 6.48
C ASP A 305 -24.52 -21.37 5.97
N SER A 306 -24.30 -22.61 5.53
CA SER A 306 -25.39 -23.48 5.09
C SER A 306 -25.86 -24.52 6.09
N GLY A 307 -25.36 -24.50 7.34
CA GLY A 307 -25.57 -25.54 8.35
C GLY A 307 -26.48 -25.19 9.55
N ALA A 308 -27.28 -24.13 9.49
CA ALA A 308 -28.14 -23.76 10.64
C ALA A 308 -29.52 -23.29 10.20
N ALA A 309 -30.29 -24.14 9.51
CA ALA A 309 -31.72 -23.95 9.36
C ALA A 309 -32.43 -25.27 8.94
N GLU A 310 -32.26 -26.31 9.73
CA GLU A 310 -33.23 -27.44 9.76
C GLU A 310 -33.26 -28.00 11.17
N GLY A 311 -34.33 -27.70 11.88
CA GLY A 311 -34.62 -28.36 13.16
C GLY A 311 -35.36 -27.52 14.19
N ALA A 312 -36.61 -27.14 13.93
CA ALA A 312 -37.63 -26.96 14.95
C ALA A 312 -39.00 -26.97 14.25
N ALA A 313 -39.61 -28.14 14.25
CA ALA A 313 -41.04 -28.29 14.14
C ALA A 313 -41.59 -28.55 15.53
#